data_957cbb0dc9cc097985aee59fbc7fe3d2
#
_entry.id   957cbb0dc9cc097985aee59fbc7fe3d2
#
_cell.length_a   1.000
_cell.length_b   1.000
_cell.length_c   1.000
_cell.angle_alpha   90.00
_cell.angle_beta   90.00
_cell.angle_gamma   90.00
#
_symmetry.space_group_name_H-M   'P 1'
#
loop_
_entity.id
_entity.type
_entity.pdbx_description
1 polymer ?
#
loop_
_entity_poly.entity_id
_entity_poly.type
_entity_poly.pdbx_seq_one_letter_code
_entity_poly.pdbx_strand_id
1 'polypeptide(L)'
;MNSKEYTYRWNPQKDFLEKYRALMERVKHGDHSAYYQVKELRTKEFRNTVDIVNQVGYVTENGTCYSFPDDSDMMSKTVFYEREICLAVQSSYQTVVEVQNIDCLYAGVQLKEQGYNPAILNMASRRNPGGGVATGAGAQEETLFRRTNLFRSLYQFAPFAGMYRIKRSHYQYPLDRNFGGVYTPDAIYFRESEQKGYALLDNPVSLSFITVAGMNRPDLTTSGMIANHHVEPIKNKIRTIFRIGLIHGHDSLVLGALGCGAFRNPPRHVAQLFHEVMEELEFKNKYHKIVFAILDDHIIQIGRA
;
A
#
# COMPACT_ATOMS: atom_id res chain seq x y z
N MET A 1 -3.74 36.82 4.02
CA MET A 1 -3.97 35.43 3.62
C MET A 1 -5.33 35.00 4.17
N ASN A 2 -6.35 34.84 3.31
CA ASN A 2 -7.65 34.39 3.77
C ASN A 2 -7.51 32.93 4.24
N SER A 3 -7.75 32.69 5.54
CA SER A 3 -7.90 31.37 6.10
C SER A 3 -9.09 30.70 5.39
N LYS A 4 -8.82 29.79 4.46
CA LYS A 4 -9.86 28.87 4.02
C LYS A 4 -10.32 28.16 5.27
N GLU A 5 -11.56 28.41 5.71
CA GLU A 5 -12.18 27.64 6.77
C GLU A 5 -12.33 26.20 6.28
N TYR A 6 -11.41 25.32 6.69
CA TYR A 6 -11.59 23.89 6.49
C TYR A 6 -12.71 23.46 7.44
N THR A 7 -13.90 23.27 6.91
CA THR A 7 -15.09 22.92 7.69
C THR A 7 -15.15 21.46 8.09
N TYR A 8 -14.22 20.63 7.54
CA TYR A 8 -14.25 19.19 7.78
C TYR A 8 -13.54 18.83 9.10
N ARG A 9 -14.30 18.20 9.99
CA ARG A 9 -13.79 17.64 11.26
C ARG A 9 -14.09 16.16 11.30
N TRP A 10 -13.06 15.34 11.43
CA TRP A 10 -13.19 13.91 11.67
C TRP A 10 -12.97 13.63 13.15
N ASN A 11 -13.94 12.94 13.78
CA ASN A 11 -13.77 12.44 15.13
C ASN A 11 -13.59 10.92 15.10
N PRO A 12 -12.38 10.41 15.32
CA PRO A 12 -12.07 8.97 15.24
C PRO A 12 -13.00 8.12 16.10
N GLN A 13 -13.35 8.59 17.30
CA GLN A 13 -14.18 7.85 18.23
C GLN A 13 -15.62 7.72 17.74
N LYS A 14 -16.29 8.83 17.45
CA LYS A 14 -17.71 8.87 17.07
C LYS A 14 -17.97 8.39 15.64
N ASP A 15 -17.08 8.78 14.73
CA ASP A 15 -17.29 8.53 13.31
C ASP A 15 -16.92 7.10 12.90
N PHE A 16 -16.00 6.49 13.66
CA PHE A 16 -15.52 5.16 13.31
C PHE A 16 -15.46 4.17 14.49
N LEU A 17 -14.65 4.40 15.53
CA LEU A 17 -14.25 3.39 16.51
C LEU A 17 -15.41 2.77 17.29
N GLU A 18 -16.36 3.58 17.75
CA GLU A 18 -17.53 3.09 18.51
C GLU A 18 -18.32 2.07 17.69
N LYS A 19 -18.62 2.43 16.44
CA LYS A 19 -19.37 1.56 15.50
C LYS A 19 -18.53 0.34 15.11
N TYR A 20 -17.26 0.54 14.80
CA TYR A 20 -16.36 -0.51 14.37
C TYR A 20 -16.19 -1.59 15.45
N ARG A 21 -15.94 -1.20 16.71
CA ARG A 21 -15.77 -2.14 17.83
C ARG A 21 -17.05 -2.96 18.07
N ALA A 22 -18.21 -2.31 18.08
CA ALA A 22 -19.48 -2.98 18.24
C ALA A 22 -19.76 -4.00 17.11
N LEU A 23 -19.45 -3.63 15.86
CA LEU A 23 -19.61 -4.50 14.71
C LEU A 23 -18.62 -5.66 14.72
N MET A 24 -17.36 -5.41 15.05
CA MET A 24 -16.33 -6.47 15.10
C MET A 24 -16.62 -7.50 16.20
N GLU A 25 -17.21 -7.09 17.30
CA GLU A 25 -17.67 -8.04 18.33
C GLU A 25 -18.76 -8.96 17.79
N ARG A 26 -19.74 -8.43 17.06
CA ARG A 26 -20.76 -9.23 16.38
C ARG A 26 -20.18 -10.14 15.29
N VAL A 27 -19.19 -9.67 14.52
CA VAL A 27 -18.48 -10.49 13.51
C VAL A 27 -17.78 -11.69 14.17
N LYS A 28 -17.14 -11.50 15.33
CA LYS A 28 -16.51 -12.60 16.10
C LYS A 28 -17.52 -13.68 16.51
N HIS A 29 -18.76 -13.30 16.73
CA HIS A 29 -19.86 -14.22 17.06
C HIS A 29 -20.60 -14.77 15.83
N GLY A 30 -20.05 -14.59 14.63
CA GLY A 30 -20.58 -15.17 13.39
C GLY A 30 -21.69 -14.34 12.70
N ASP A 31 -21.88 -13.08 13.09
CA ASP A 31 -22.88 -12.22 12.45
C ASP A 31 -22.39 -11.71 11.09
N HIS A 32 -22.81 -12.39 10.03
CA HIS A 32 -22.47 -11.99 8.66
C HIS A 32 -22.98 -10.59 8.29
N SER A 33 -24.10 -10.14 8.85
CA SER A 33 -24.64 -8.80 8.56
C SER A 33 -23.71 -7.70 9.08
N ALA A 34 -23.11 -7.92 10.25
CA ALA A 34 -22.12 -7.01 10.84
C ALA A 34 -20.86 -6.88 9.97
N TYR A 35 -20.43 -7.96 9.32
CA TYR A 35 -19.32 -7.91 8.38
C TYR A 35 -19.58 -6.95 7.20
N TYR A 36 -20.78 -6.97 6.62
CA TYR A 36 -21.16 -6.01 5.56
C TYR A 36 -21.21 -4.57 6.07
N GLN A 37 -21.66 -4.35 7.31
CA GLN A 37 -21.67 -3.02 7.93
C GLN A 37 -20.24 -2.50 8.19
N VAL A 38 -19.27 -3.37 8.55
CA VAL A 38 -17.85 -2.99 8.60
C VAL A 38 -17.35 -2.54 7.23
N LYS A 39 -17.72 -3.24 6.16
CA LYS A 39 -17.36 -2.82 4.79
C LYS A 39 -17.97 -1.46 4.43
N GLU A 40 -19.18 -1.18 4.85
CA GLU A 40 -19.81 0.13 4.65
C GLU A 40 -19.06 1.24 5.40
N LEU A 41 -18.63 1.00 6.65
CA LEU A 41 -17.80 1.96 7.39
C LEU A 41 -16.49 2.25 6.65
N ARG A 42 -15.80 1.22 6.16
CA ARG A 42 -14.56 1.37 5.38
C ARG A 42 -14.79 2.12 4.06
N THR A 43 -15.94 1.91 3.43
CA THR A 43 -16.33 2.64 2.21
C THR A 43 -16.58 4.13 2.49
N LYS A 44 -17.25 4.44 3.59
CA LYS A 44 -17.47 5.84 4.03
C LYS A 44 -16.14 6.51 4.34
N GLU A 45 -15.23 5.78 5.01
CA GLU A 45 -13.88 6.28 5.32
C GLU A 45 -13.09 6.62 4.06
N PHE A 46 -13.10 5.75 3.06
CA PHE A 46 -12.42 6.06 1.79
C PHE A 46 -13.02 7.27 1.09
N ARG A 47 -14.35 7.40 1.04
CA ARG A 47 -15.01 8.60 0.47
C ARG A 47 -14.58 9.85 1.20
N ASN A 48 -14.51 9.79 2.51
CA ASN A 48 -14.04 10.87 3.36
C ASN A 48 -12.58 11.25 3.08
N THR A 49 -11.69 10.26 2.90
CA THR A 49 -10.32 10.49 2.45
C THR A 49 -10.27 11.23 1.12
N VAL A 50 -11.10 10.83 0.14
CA VAL A 50 -11.20 11.51 -1.16
C VAL A 50 -11.69 12.94 -0.99
N ASP A 51 -12.71 13.18 -0.16
CA ASP A 51 -13.28 14.51 0.06
C ASP A 51 -12.25 15.45 0.71
N ILE A 52 -11.52 14.99 1.72
CA ILE A 52 -10.45 15.74 2.38
C ILE A 52 -9.35 16.15 1.38
N VAL A 53 -8.89 15.22 0.56
CA VAL A 53 -7.86 15.50 -0.44
C VAL A 53 -8.38 16.49 -1.51
N ASN A 54 -9.63 16.33 -1.97
CA ASN A 54 -10.25 17.24 -2.92
C ASN A 54 -10.50 18.66 -2.36
N GLN A 55 -10.66 18.79 -1.04
CA GLN A 55 -10.76 20.10 -0.35
C GLN A 55 -9.39 20.73 -0.10
N VAL A 56 -8.31 20.01 -0.42
CA VAL A 56 -6.91 20.45 -0.32
C VAL A 56 -6.46 20.70 1.13
N GLY A 57 -7.13 20.09 2.12
CA GLY A 57 -6.71 20.21 3.52
C GLY A 57 -7.72 19.73 4.54
N TYR A 58 -7.31 19.75 5.81
CA TYR A 58 -8.12 19.34 6.95
C TYR A 58 -7.70 20.08 8.24
N VAL A 59 -8.53 19.93 9.28
CA VAL A 59 -8.22 20.34 10.66
C VAL A 59 -8.28 19.10 11.55
N THR A 60 -7.24 18.88 12.34
CA THR A 60 -7.19 17.78 13.32
C THR A 60 -8.05 18.06 14.55
N GLU A 61 -8.24 17.05 15.41
CA GLU A 61 -8.94 17.24 16.70
C GLU A 61 -8.26 18.26 17.60
N ASN A 62 -6.94 18.41 17.51
CA ASN A 62 -6.15 19.38 18.24
C ASN A 62 -6.21 20.80 17.65
N GLY A 63 -6.93 20.98 16.54
CA GLY A 63 -7.05 22.26 15.84
C GLY A 63 -5.89 22.58 14.89
N THR A 64 -4.97 21.66 14.67
CA THR A 64 -3.90 21.82 13.69
C THR A 64 -4.48 21.81 12.27
N CYS A 65 -4.18 22.86 11.49
CA CYS A 65 -4.58 22.95 10.09
C CYS A 65 -3.48 22.41 9.18
N TYR A 66 -3.83 21.51 8.27
CA TYR A 66 -2.93 21.01 7.24
C TYR A 66 -3.48 21.30 5.85
N SER A 67 -2.63 21.81 4.95
CA SER A 67 -2.93 21.99 3.54
C SER A 67 -2.09 21.02 2.71
N PHE A 68 -2.76 20.25 1.84
CA PHE A 68 -2.03 19.40 0.90
C PHE A 68 -1.24 20.24 -0.10
N PRO A 69 -0.01 19.85 -0.44
CA PRO A 69 0.69 20.41 -1.58
C PRO A 69 -0.08 20.12 -2.88
N ASP A 70 0.25 20.85 -3.94
CA ASP A 70 -0.24 20.50 -5.27
C ASP A 70 0.25 19.08 -5.63
N ASP A 71 -0.66 18.20 -5.99
CA ASP A 71 -0.35 16.80 -6.32
C ASP A 71 0.07 16.60 -7.80
N SER A 72 0.08 17.67 -8.60
CA SER A 72 0.49 17.62 -10.00
C SER A 72 1.92 17.11 -10.19
N ASP A 73 2.83 17.47 -9.28
CA ASP A 73 4.22 17.02 -9.29
C ASP A 73 4.31 15.51 -8.99
N MET A 74 3.65 15.03 -7.94
CA MET A 74 3.52 13.60 -7.63
C MET A 74 2.95 12.82 -8.82
N MET A 75 1.85 13.30 -9.40
CA MET A 75 1.19 12.63 -10.52
C MET A 75 2.05 12.59 -11.78
N SER A 76 2.74 13.68 -12.09
CA SER A 76 3.61 13.78 -13.27
C SER A 76 4.86 12.91 -13.18
N LYS A 77 5.40 12.74 -11.96
CA LYS A 77 6.55 11.88 -11.67
C LYS A 77 6.19 10.43 -11.41
N THR A 78 4.89 10.10 -11.38
CA THR A 78 4.43 8.71 -11.29
C THR A 78 4.74 7.97 -12.57
N VAL A 79 5.40 6.81 -12.46
CA VAL A 79 5.84 6.01 -13.61
C VAL A 79 5.12 4.67 -13.64
N PHE A 80 4.53 4.35 -14.80
CA PHE A 80 3.87 3.05 -15.06
C PHE A 80 4.81 2.15 -15.87
N TYR A 81 5.14 0.99 -15.33
CA TYR A 81 6.02 0.00 -15.95
C TYR A 81 5.20 -1.15 -16.52
N GLU A 82 5.39 -1.43 -17.81
CA GLU A 82 4.72 -2.52 -18.54
C GLU A 82 5.68 -3.64 -18.93
N ARG A 83 6.99 -3.38 -18.86
CA ARG A 83 8.05 -4.27 -19.34
C ARG A 83 9.14 -4.44 -18.30
N GLU A 84 10.00 -5.40 -18.55
CA GLU A 84 11.18 -5.58 -17.74
C GLU A 84 12.07 -4.33 -17.72
N ILE A 85 12.50 -3.96 -16.52
CA ILE A 85 13.39 -2.82 -16.30
C ILE A 85 14.83 -3.35 -16.37
N CYS A 86 15.66 -2.74 -17.22
CA CYS A 86 17.09 -3.02 -17.24
C CYS A 86 17.81 -2.03 -16.31
N LEU A 87 18.65 -2.56 -15.42
CA LEU A 87 19.36 -1.77 -14.40
C LEU A 87 20.87 -1.87 -14.58
N ALA A 88 21.54 -0.72 -14.41
CA ALA A 88 22.99 -0.64 -14.21
C ALA A 88 23.27 0.20 -12.96
N VAL A 89 23.06 -0.37 -11.76
CA VAL A 89 23.33 0.31 -10.49
C VAL A 89 24.64 -0.16 -9.88
N GLN A 90 25.53 0.78 -9.58
CA GLN A 90 26.85 0.50 -8.99
C GLN A 90 26.89 0.63 -7.45
N SER A 91 25.78 1.01 -6.79
CA SER A 91 25.76 1.12 -5.33
C SER A 91 26.08 -0.21 -4.65
N SER A 92 26.87 -0.15 -3.59
CA SER A 92 27.19 -1.31 -2.76
C SER A 92 27.14 -0.92 -1.30
N TYR A 93 26.29 -1.62 -0.54
CA TYR A 93 26.08 -1.43 0.89
C TYR A 93 26.29 -2.76 1.61
N GLN A 94 26.30 -2.76 2.92
CA GLN A 94 26.03 -3.95 3.71
C GLN A 94 24.54 -3.99 4.01
N THR A 95 23.77 -4.71 3.21
CA THR A 95 22.31 -4.75 3.36
C THR A 95 21.89 -5.40 4.67
N VAL A 96 21.12 -4.67 5.47
CA VAL A 96 20.47 -5.20 6.69
C VAL A 96 19.04 -5.56 6.36
N VAL A 97 18.64 -6.80 6.65
CA VAL A 97 17.28 -7.31 6.46
C VAL A 97 16.63 -7.57 7.81
N GLU A 98 15.48 -7.00 8.05
CA GLU A 98 14.71 -7.16 9.28
C GLU A 98 13.27 -7.61 8.98
N VAL A 99 12.71 -8.41 9.88
CA VAL A 99 11.27 -8.75 9.89
C VAL A 99 10.68 -8.14 11.15
N GLN A 100 9.67 -7.31 10.99
CA GLN A 100 9.04 -6.58 12.10
C GLN A 100 7.53 -6.79 12.11
N ASN A 101 6.95 -6.94 13.30
CA ASN A 101 5.50 -6.92 13.48
C ASN A 101 5.03 -5.47 13.56
N ILE A 102 4.91 -4.82 12.42
CA ILE A 102 4.61 -3.39 12.30
C ILE A 102 3.77 -3.11 11.05
N ASP A 103 2.99 -2.04 11.10
CA ASP A 103 2.32 -1.47 9.92
C ASP A 103 3.34 -0.88 8.94
N CYS A 104 3.14 -1.10 7.63
CA CYS A 104 4.10 -0.68 6.61
C CYS A 104 4.30 0.85 6.52
N LEU A 105 3.25 1.65 6.81
CA LEU A 105 3.40 3.12 6.86
C LEU A 105 4.23 3.56 8.06
N TYR A 106 4.04 2.93 9.22
CA TYR A 106 4.87 3.21 10.40
C TYR A 106 6.32 2.81 10.18
N ALA A 107 6.57 1.65 9.57
CA ALA A 107 7.92 1.24 9.19
C ALA A 107 8.58 2.25 8.22
N GLY A 108 7.83 2.74 7.24
CA GLY A 108 8.30 3.76 6.31
C GLY A 108 8.65 5.08 7.00
N VAL A 109 7.81 5.53 7.94
CA VAL A 109 8.08 6.73 8.75
C VAL A 109 9.35 6.53 9.59
N GLN A 110 9.48 5.40 10.30
CA GLN A 110 10.65 5.11 11.12
C GLN A 110 11.96 5.09 10.31
N LEU A 111 11.95 4.50 9.11
CA LEU A 111 13.13 4.52 8.24
C LEU A 111 13.47 5.95 7.81
N LYS A 112 12.48 6.76 7.47
CA LYS A 112 12.68 8.17 7.10
C LYS A 112 13.25 8.99 8.26
N GLU A 113 12.76 8.79 9.48
CA GLU A 113 13.27 9.42 10.70
C GLU A 113 14.72 9.00 11.01
N GLN A 114 15.11 7.78 10.63
CA GLN A 114 16.50 7.29 10.72
C GLN A 114 17.42 7.83 9.62
N GLY A 115 16.90 8.65 8.69
CA GLY A 115 17.66 9.27 7.61
C GLY A 115 17.75 8.45 6.32
N TYR A 116 17.00 7.34 6.22
CA TYR A 116 16.89 6.57 4.97
C TYR A 116 15.90 7.21 3.99
N ASN A 117 16.00 6.79 2.72
CA ASN A 117 15.05 7.12 1.66
C ASN A 117 14.21 5.89 1.27
N PRO A 118 13.19 5.53 2.09
CA PRO A 118 12.42 4.30 1.87
C PRO A 118 11.43 4.40 0.73
N ALA A 119 11.23 3.26 0.01
CA ALA A 119 10.03 3.02 -0.78
C ALA A 119 9.20 1.90 -0.16
N ILE A 120 7.88 2.09 -0.10
CA ILE A 120 6.95 1.15 0.52
C ILE A 120 6.25 0.33 -0.56
N LEU A 121 6.25 -1.00 -0.41
CA LEU A 121 5.52 -1.88 -1.30
C LEU A 121 4.00 -1.76 -1.05
N ASN A 122 3.27 -1.37 -2.08
CA ASN A 122 1.83 -1.55 -2.19
C ASN A 122 1.57 -2.93 -2.84
N MET A 123 1.06 -3.88 -2.05
CA MET A 123 0.70 -5.24 -2.49
C MET A 123 -0.63 -5.22 -3.23
N ALA A 124 -0.60 -4.83 -4.49
CA ALA A 124 -1.73 -4.34 -5.26
C ALA A 124 -2.61 -5.42 -5.90
N SER A 125 -3.80 -5.01 -6.25
CA SER A 125 -4.61 -5.68 -7.26
C SER A 125 -4.00 -5.45 -8.65
N ARG A 126 -3.86 -6.54 -9.44
CA ARG A 126 -3.39 -6.43 -10.83
C ARG A 126 -4.40 -5.72 -11.73
N ARG A 127 -5.70 -5.87 -11.45
CA ARG A 127 -6.79 -5.46 -12.35
C ARG A 127 -7.30 -4.05 -12.09
N ASN A 128 -7.35 -3.65 -10.82
CA ASN A 128 -7.97 -2.38 -10.43
C ASN A 128 -7.08 -1.68 -9.42
N PRO A 129 -6.64 -0.45 -9.67
CA PRO A 129 -5.91 0.32 -8.66
C PRO A 129 -6.80 0.56 -7.43
N GLY A 130 -6.22 0.35 -6.25
CA GLY A 130 -6.94 0.44 -4.97
C GLY A 130 -7.79 -0.79 -4.65
N GLY A 131 -7.69 -1.86 -5.46
CA GLY A 131 -8.37 -3.13 -5.20
C GLY A 131 -9.88 -2.98 -4.99
N GLY A 132 -10.36 -3.40 -3.84
CA GLY A 132 -11.76 -3.31 -3.42
C GLY A 132 -12.06 -2.16 -2.45
N VAL A 133 -11.28 -1.09 -2.43
CA VAL A 133 -11.44 0.02 -1.47
C VAL A 133 -12.82 0.67 -1.55
N ALA A 134 -13.35 0.85 -2.76
CA ALA A 134 -14.69 1.42 -2.98
C ALA A 134 -15.83 0.54 -2.46
N THR A 135 -15.58 -0.74 -2.18
CA THR A 135 -16.53 -1.70 -1.61
C THR A 135 -16.16 -2.15 -0.19
N GLY A 136 -15.23 -1.45 0.46
CA GLY A 136 -14.88 -1.66 1.86
C GLY A 136 -14.00 -2.88 2.14
N ALA A 137 -13.28 -3.41 1.15
CA ALA A 137 -12.26 -4.41 1.40
C ALA A 137 -11.17 -3.88 2.35
N GLY A 138 -10.50 -4.78 3.07
CA GLY A 138 -9.61 -4.43 4.19
C GLY A 138 -8.18 -4.96 4.08
N ALA A 139 -7.70 -5.29 2.87
CA ALA A 139 -6.30 -5.68 2.68
C ALA A 139 -5.36 -4.46 2.70
N GLN A 140 -4.06 -4.70 2.55
CA GLN A 140 -3.04 -3.67 2.67
C GLN A 140 -3.23 -2.54 1.66
N GLU A 141 -3.47 -2.82 0.37
CA GLU A 141 -3.70 -1.81 -0.65
C GLU A 141 -4.86 -0.88 -0.29
N GLU A 142 -6.01 -1.45 0.13
CA GLU A 142 -7.17 -0.66 0.50
C GLU A 142 -6.91 0.20 1.75
N THR A 143 -6.11 -0.30 2.68
CA THR A 143 -5.69 0.45 3.86
C THR A 143 -4.80 1.63 3.48
N LEU A 144 -3.86 1.47 2.56
CA LEU A 144 -3.04 2.56 2.03
C LEU A 144 -3.92 3.65 1.39
N PHE A 145 -4.91 3.27 0.59
CA PHE A 145 -5.83 4.21 -0.07
C PHE A 145 -6.70 5.00 0.92
N ARG A 146 -7.05 4.43 2.06
CA ARG A 146 -7.80 5.15 3.11
C ARG A 146 -6.93 6.12 3.92
N ARG A 147 -5.61 5.89 3.96
CA ARG A 147 -4.69 6.61 4.84
C ARG A 147 -3.78 7.61 4.14
N THR A 148 -3.77 7.59 2.82
CA THR A 148 -2.90 8.43 1.99
C THR A 148 -3.66 9.04 0.82
N ASN A 149 -3.05 10.00 0.12
CA ASN A 149 -3.55 10.49 -1.17
C ASN A 149 -3.09 9.64 -2.37
N LEU A 150 -2.62 8.40 -2.15
CA LEU A 150 -2.11 7.49 -3.18
C LEU A 150 -3.10 7.26 -4.34
N PHE A 151 -4.41 7.34 -4.08
CA PHE A 151 -5.42 7.24 -5.13
C PHE A 151 -5.26 8.29 -6.22
N ARG A 152 -4.75 9.49 -5.92
CA ARG A 152 -4.49 10.55 -6.90
C ARG A 152 -3.52 10.08 -7.97
N SER A 153 -2.44 9.42 -7.55
CA SER A 153 -1.45 8.84 -8.45
C SER A 153 -1.99 7.64 -9.23
N LEU A 154 -2.56 6.65 -8.55
CA LEU A 154 -2.88 5.38 -9.21
C LEU A 154 -4.17 5.43 -10.06
N TYR A 155 -5.15 6.27 -9.72
CA TYR A 155 -6.38 6.37 -10.49
C TYR A 155 -6.22 7.03 -11.85
N GLN A 156 -5.11 7.75 -12.13
CA GLN A 156 -4.84 8.22 -13.49
C GLN A 156 -4.75 7.06 -14.51
N PHE A 157 -4.46 5.85 -14.05
CA PHE A 157 -4.37 4.63 -14.87
C PHE A 157 -5.66 3.81 -14.88
N ALA A 158 -6.76 4.37 -14.43
CA ALA A 158 -8.06 3.72 -14.38
C ALA A 158 -9.07 4.36 -15.34
N PRO A 159 -10.00 3.58 -15.94
CA PRO A 159 -11.01 4.13 -16.82
C PRO A 159 -11.97 5.10 -16.10
N PHE A 160 -12.08 5.00 -14.78
CA PHE A 160 -12.94 5.84 -13.93
C PHE A 160 -12.21 7.07 -13.33
N ALA A 161 -11.01 7.41 -13.78
CA ALA A 161 -10.21 8.55 -13.28
C ALA A 161 -11.02 9.86 -13.16
N GLY A 162 -11.84 10.17 -14.16
CA GLY A 162 -12.67 11.38 -14.20
C GLY A 162 -13.68 11.49 -13.05
N MET A 163 -14.14 10.36 -12.48
CA MET A 163 -15.03 10.36 -11.31
C MET A 163 -14.36 10.95 -10.06
N TYR A 164 -13.02 10.91 -10.02
CA TYR A 164 -12.19 11.46 -8.95
C TYR A 164 -11.52 12.79 -9.32
N ARG A 165 -11.95 13.44 -10.41
CA ARG A 165 -11.37 14.68 -10.94
C ARG A 165 -9.87 14.52 -11.31
N ILE A 166 -9.50 13.34 -11.81
CA ILE A 166 -8.13 13.00 -12.21
C ILE A 166 -8.09 12.89 -13.73
N LYS A 167 -7.06 13.51 -14.34
CA LYS A 167 -6.79 13.36 -15.77
C LYS A 167 -6.31 11.95 -16.06
N ARG A 168 -6.97 11.27 -16.98
CA ARG A 168 -6.62 9.92 -17.37
C ARG A 168 -5.30 9.89 -18.17
N SER A 169 -4.40 8.97 -17.80
CA SER A 169 -3.20 8.64 -18.54
C SER A 169 -3.51 7.77 -19.76
N HIS A 170 -2.58 7.68 -20.72
CA HIS A 170 -2.65 6.70 -21.80
C HIS A 170 -2.29 5.30 -21.34
N TYR A 171 -1.44 5.15 -20.31
CA TYR A 171 -1.22 3.86 -19.64
C TYR A 171 -2.44 3.47 -18.82
N GLN A 172 -2.76 2.19 -18.81
CA GLN A 172 -3.96 1.71 -18.13
C GLN A 172 -3.74 0.35 -17.48
N TYR A 173 -4.41 0.14 -16.34
CA TYR A 173 -4.58 -1.22 -15.82
C TYR A 173 -5.28 -2.13 -16.84
N PRO A 174 -5.01 -3.44 -16.83
CA PRO A 174 -4.31 -4.21 -15.79
C PRO A 174 -2.79 -4.09 -15.87
N LEU A 175 -2.11 -4.21 -14.73
CA LEU A 175 -0.66 -4.35 -14.70
C LEU A 175 -0.21 -5.60 -15.45
N ASP A 176 0.96 -5.57 -16.10
CA ASP A 176 1.54 -6.75 -16.72
C ASP A 176 1.68 -7.91 -15.72
N ARG A 177 1.57 -9.14 -16.21
CA ARG A 177 1.58 -10.32 -15.34
C ARG A 177 2.92 -10.62 -14.71
N ASN A 178 4.01 -10.27 -15.36
CA ASN A 178 5.38 -10.58 -14.93
C ASN A 178 6.12 -9.33 -14.43
N PHE A 179 6.02 -8.22 -15.15
CA PHE A 179 6.87 -7.04 -14.96
C PHE A 179 6.08 -5.77 -14.60
N GLY A 180 4.75 -5.86 -14.52
CA GLY A 180 3.91 -4.69 -14.26
C GLY A 180 4.10 -4.10 -12.87
N GLY A 181 4.37 -2.80 -12.84
CA GLY A 181 4.47 -2.03 -11.61
C GLY A 181 4.19 -0.55 -11.81
N VAL A 182 3.97 0.16 -10.72
CA VAL A 182 3.86 1.62 -10.72
C VAL A 182 4.72 2.19 -9.61
N TYR A 183 5.51 3.19 -9.92
CA TYR A 183 6.18 4.02 -8.93
C TYR A 183 5.38 5.28 -8.66
N THR A 184 5.14 5.58 -7.40
CA THR A 184 4.52 6.83 -6.95
C THR A 184 5.45 7.54 -5.96
N PRO A 185 6.02 8.70 -6.30
CA PRO A 185 6.77 9.51 -5.33
C PRO A 185 5.83 10.27 -4.42
N ASP A 186 6.30 10.62 -3.24
CA ASP A 186 5.79 11.69 -2.38
C ASP A 186 4.28 11.71 -2.10
N ALA A 187 3.64 10.54 -2.02
CA ALA A 187 2.27 10.48 -1.56
C ALA A 187 2.18 10.80 -0.06
N ILE A 188 1.18 11.58 0.31
CA ILE A 188 1.03 12.06 1.70
C ILE A 188 0.29 11.04 2.54
N TYR A 189 0.94 10.52 3.55
CA TYR A 189 0.36 9.76 4.65
C TYR A 189 -0.18 10.71 5.69
N PHE A 190 -1.50 10.73 5.92
CA PHE A 190 -2.16 11.73 6.76
C PHE A 190 -3.21 11.17 7.72
N ARG A 191 -3.40 9.85 7.74
CA ARG A 191 -4.36 9.18 8.63
C ARG A 191 -3.76 7.99 9.35
N GLU A 192 -4.11 7.85 10.60
CA GLU A 192 -3.80 6.71 11.44
C GLU A 192 -4.45 5.41 10.94
N SER A 193 -4.10 4.29 11.59
CA SER A 193 -4.64 2.97 11.25
C SER A 193 -6.13 2.83 11.61
N GLU A 194 -6.76 1.77 11.09
CA GLU A 194 -8.15 1.39 11.42
C GLU A 194 -8.36 1.23 12.92
N GLN A 195 -7.39 0.67 13.63
CA GLN A 195 -7.41 0.47 15.07
C GLN A 195 -7.41 1.78 15.86
N LYS A 196 -6.93 2.85 15.24
CA LYS A 196 -6.94 4.22 15.77
C LYS A 196 -8.03 5.11 15.13
N GLY A 197 -9.01 4.50 14.45
CA GLY A 197 -10.17 5.18 13.87
C GLY A 197 -9.85 6.14 12.75
N TYR A 198 -8.75 5.91 12.04
CA TYR A 198 -8.30 6.78 10.95
C TYR A 198 -8.15 8.26 11.36
N ALA A 199 -7.69 8.50 12.59
CA ALA A 199 -7.44 9.86 13.10
C ALA A 199 -6.55 10.64 12.13
N LEU A 200 -6.84 11.91 11.96
CA LEU A 200 -6.03 12.80 11.12
C LEU A 200 -4.72 13.15 11.84
N LEU A 201 -3.60 13.06 11.12
CA LEU A 201 -2.29 13.34 11.68
C LEU A 201 -2.02 14.84 11.77
N ASP A 202 -1.49 15.30 12.90
CA ASP A 202 -1.02 16.68 13.04
C ASP A 202 0.21 16.95 12.15
N ASN A 203 1.03 15.93 11.91
CA ASN A 203 2.23 15.99 11.09
C ASN A 203 2.20 14.90 10.01
N PRO A 204 1.55 15.15 8.88
CA PRO A 204 1.55 14.22 7.73
C PRO A 204 2.95 14.02 7.17
N VAL A 205 3.19 12.82 6.61
CA VAL A 205 4.50 12.42 6.10
C VAL A 205 4.42 12.08 4.62
N SER A 206 5.33 12.63 3.82
CA SER A 206 5.52 12.24 2.42
C SER A 206 6.25 10.90 2.35
N LEU A 207 5.71 9.94 1.61
CA LEU A 207 6.24 8.59 1.42
C LEU A 207 6.14 8.17 -0.04
N SER A 208 7.13 7.41 -0.52
CA SER A 208 7.13 6.87 -1.88
C SER A 208 6.64 5.41 -1.89
N PHE A 209 5.94 5.03 -2.96
CA PHE A 209 5.33 3.71 -3.09
C PHE A 209 5.76 2.99 -4.36
N ILE A 210 5.96 1.67 -4.22
CA ILE A 210 6.14 0.73 -5.34
C ILE A 210 4.91 -0.18 -5.36
N THR A 211 4.09 -0.04 -6.39
CA THR A 211 2.84 -0.79 -6.56
C THR A 211 3.08 -1.99 -7.46
N VAL A 212 3.05 -3.20 -6.92
CA VAL A 212 3.21 -4.46 -7.67
C VAL A 212 2.18 -5.47 -7.18
N ALA A 213 1.56 -6.18 -8.12
CA ALA A 213 0.57 -7.20 -7.78
C ALA A 213 1.21 -8.57 -7.55
N GLY A 214 0.92 -9.21 -6.42
CA GLY A 214 1.21 -10.62 -6.22
C GLY A 214 0.47 -11.53 -7.20
N MET A 215 0.90 -12.78 -7.34
CA MET A 215 0.16 -13.79 -8.09
C MET A 215 -1.10 -14.19 -7.32
N ASN A 216 -2.23 -14.21 -7.99
CA ASN A 216 -3.49 -14.58 -7.35
C ASN A 216 -3.71 -16.09 -7.45
N ARG A 217 -3.69 -16.79 -6.31
CA ARG A 217 -3.95 -18.23 -6.18
C ARG A 217 -3.14 -19.06 -7.18
N PRO A 218 -1.81 -19.10 -7.05
CA PRO A 218 -0.98 -19.96 -7.89
C PRO A 218 -1.32 -21.43 -7.65
N ASP A 219 -1.13 -22.26 -8.66
CA ASP A 219 -1.20 -23.70 -8.50
C ASP A 219 -0.12 -24.15 -7.51
N LEU A 220 -0.48 -25.12 -6.67
CA LEU A 220 0.42 -25.67 -5.67
C LEU A 220 0.79 -27.13 -6.01
N THR A 221 1.99 -27.51 -5.63
CA THR A 221 2.44 -28.90 -5.63
C THR A 221 1.75 -29.70 -4.53
N THR A 222 1.88 -31.02 -4.54
CA THR A 222 1.39 -31.90 -3.46
C THR A 222 2.01 -31.62 -2.09
N SER A 223 3.21 -31.01 -2.07
CA SER A 223 3.88 -30.55 -0.84
C SER A 223 3.45 -29.16 -0.39
N GLY A 224 2.47 -28.53 -1.04
CA GLY A 224 1.97 -27.18 -0.70
C GLY A 224 2.88 -26.04 -1.13
N MET A 225 3.88 -26.29 -1.97
CA MET A 225 4.74 -25.27 -2.55
C MET A 225 4.12 -24.73 -3.86
N ILE A 226 4.47 -23.52 -4.28
CA ILE A 226 4.08 -22.97 -5.57
C ILE A 226 4.62 -23.88 -6.70
N ALA A 227 3.79 -24.23 -7.68
CA ALA A 227 4.17 -25.05 -8.82
C ALA A 227 5.27 -24.36 -9.65
N ASN A 228 6.22 -25.15 -10.19
CA ASN A 228 7.44 -24.64 -10.82
C ASN A 228 7.20 -23.61 -11.93
N HIS A 229 6.14 -23.75 -12.72
CA HIS A 229 5.83 -22.83 -13.82
C HIS A 229 5.40 -21.42 -13.34
N HIS A 230 5.08 -21.27 -12.04
CA HIS A 230 4.76 -19.99 -11.40
C HIS A 230 5.94 -19.35 -10.67
N VAL A 231 7.02 -20.10 -10.41
CA VAL A 231 8.17 -19.62 -9.64
C VAL A 231 8.83 -18.42 -10.31
N GLU A 232 9.24 -18.56 -11.56
CA GLU A 232 9.91 -17.49 -12.31
C GLU A 232 9.02 -16.26 -12.52
N PRO A 233 7.74 -16.36 -12.89
CA PRO A 233 6.81 -15.23 -12.89
C PRO A 233 6.72 -14.48 -11.55
N ILE A 234 6.77 -15.17 -10.42
CA ILE A 234 6.76 -14.53 -9.09
C ILE A 234 8.10 -13.85 -8.80
N LYS A 235 9.23 -14.50 -9.13
CA LYS A 235 10.57 -13.87 -9.01
C LYS A 235 10.67 -12.61 -9.86
N ASN A 236 10.10 -12.58 -11.06
CA ASN A 236 10.08 -11.39 -11.90
C ASN A 236 9.30 -10.22 -11.26
N LYS A 237 8.22 -10.50 -10.55
CA LYS A 237 7.51 -9.48 -9.75
C LYS A 237 8.38 -8.94 -8.61
N ILE A 238 9.10 -9.82 -7.92
CA ILE A 238 10.01 -9.43 -6.85
C ILE A 238 11.15 -8.59 -7.44
N ARG A 239 11.79 -9.02 -8.55
CA ARG A 239 12.81 -8.22 -9.25
C ARG A 239 12.29 -6.85 -9.66
N THR A 240 11.04 -6.76 -10.15
CA THR A 240 10.40 -5.49 -10.51
C THR A 240 10.33 -4.55 -9.30
N ILE A 241 9.98 -5.05 -8.11
CA ILE A 241 9.96 -4.24 -6.88
C ILE A 241 11.35 -3.65 -6.61
N PHE A 242 12.38 -4.49 -6.63
CA PHE A 242 13.75 -4.06 -6.37
C PHE A 242 14.26 -3.09 -7.44
N ARG A 243 14.01 -3.36 -8.71
CA ARG A 243 14.43 -2.50 -9.81
C ARG A 243 13.80 -1.12 -9.74
N ILE A 244 12.49 -1.04 -9.46
CA ILE A 244 11.80 0.25 -9.32
C ILE A 244 12.42 1.04 -8.17
N GLY A 245 12.68 0.44 -7.01
CA GLY A 245 13.31 1.14 -5.90
C GLY A 245 14.68 1.70 -6.26
N LEU A 246 15.53 0.89 -6.90
CA LEU A 246 16.88 1.30 -7.29
C LEU A 246 16.90 2.40 -8.37
N ILE A 247 16.06 2.30 -9.41
CA ILE A 247 16.03 3.29 -10.49
C ILE A 247 15.54 4.66 -10.02
N HIS A 248 14.74 4.68 -8.95
CA HIS A 248 14.27 5.92 -8.32
C HIS A 248 15.14 6.37 -7.13
N GLY A 249 16.31 5.75 -6.93
CA GLY A 249 17.30 6.19 -5.94
C GLY A 249 16.92 5.91 -4.50
N HIS A 250 16.05 4.93 -4.25
CA HIS A 250 15.75 4.49 -2.89
C HIS A 250 16.87 3.61 -2.34
N ASP A 251 17.29 3.88 -1.12
CA ASP A 251 18.33 3.14 -0.39
C ASP A 251 17.76 2.09 0.57
N SER A 252 16.45 2.10 0.75
CA SER A 252 15.76 1.19 1.65
C SER A 252 14.37 0.82 1.14
N LEU A 253 13.87 -0.35 1.55
CA LEU A 253 12.56 -0.85 1.18
C LEU A 253 11.75 -1.28 2.41
N VAL A 254 10.46 -0.97 2.38
CA VAL A 254 9.47 -1.60 3.26
C VAL A 254 8.66 -2.58 2.44
N LEU A 255 8.85 -3.86 2.69
CA LEU A 255 8.21 -4.97 2.01
C LEU A 255 7.16 -5.62 2.90
N GLY A 256 6.43 -6.59 2.36
CA GLY A 256 5.44 -7.38 3.07
C GLY A 256 5.31 -8.79 2.49
N ALA A 257 4.42 -9.59 3.04
CA ALA A 257 4.14 -10.95 2.59
C ALA A 257 3.33 -10.93 1.27
N LEU A 258 3.99 -10.64 0.15
CA LEU A 258 3.39 -10.43 -1.18
C LEU A 258 2.49 -11.60 -1.60
N GLY A 259 1.20 -11.34 -1.69
CA GLY A 259 0.21 -12.32 -2.13
C GLY A 259 -0.15 -13.39 -1.09
N CYS A 260 0.42 -13.40 0.12
CA CYS A 260 0.16 -14.42 1.13
C CYS A 260 -1.21 -14.29 1.82
N GLY A 261 -1.83 -13.12 1.73
CA GLY A 261 -3.18 -12.86 2.24
C GLY A 261 -4.29 -13.39 1.33
N ALA A 262 -5.08 -12.50 0.77
CA ALA A 262 -6.24 -12.81 -0.09
C ALA A 262 -5.88 -13.67 -1.32
N PHE A 263 -4.64 -13.58 -1.80
CA PHE A 263 -4.16 -14.34 -2.97
C PHE A 263 -3.63 -15.74 -2.63
N ARG A 264 -3.57 -16.12 -1.35
CA ARG A 264 -3.28 -17.48 -0.85
C ARG A 264 -1.95 -18.08 -1.33
N ASN A 265 -0.92 -17.25 -1.53
CA ASN A 265 0.42 -17.79 -1.77
C ASN A 265 0.98 -18.38 -0.46
N PRO A 266 1.73 -19.52 -0.50
CA PRO A 266 2.36 -20.10 0.67
C PRO A 266 3.45 -19.17 1.23
N PRO A 267 3.33 -18.67 2.49
CA PRO A 267 4.25 -17.66 3.03
C PRO A 267 5.71 -18.11 3.04
N ARG A 268 5.95 -19.37 3.42
CA ARG A 268 7.31 -19.94 3.47
C ARG A 268 7.98 -19.92 2.10
N HIS A 269 7.25 -20.30 1.04
CA HIS A 269 7.82 -20.31 -0.31
C HIS A 269 8.03 -18.88 -0.84
N VAL A 270 7.09 -17.97 -0.58
CA VAL A 270 7.26 -16.56 -0.96
C VAL A 270 8.48 -15.94 -0.28
N ALA A 271 8.68 -16.20 1.01
CA ALA A 271 9.89 -15.75 1.73
C ALA A 271 11.18 -16.31 1.12
N GLN A 272 11.19 -17.59 0.73
CA GLN A 272 12.31 -18.20 0.02
C GLN A 272 12.58 -17.50 -1.31
N LEU A 273 11.55 -17.21 -2.12
CA LEU A 273 11.71 -16.54 -3.41
C LEU A 273 12.22 -15.10 -3.25
N PHE A 274 11.81 -14.39 -2.20
CA PHE A 274 12.40 -13.09 -1.86
C PHE A 274 13.89 -13.23 -1.53
N HIS A 275 14.26 -14.22 -0.71
CA HIS A 275 15.65 -14.47 -0.36
C HIS A 275 16.50 -14.79 -1.61
N GLU A 276 16.02 -15.68 -2.47
CA GLU A 276 16.70 -16.04 -3.72
C GLU A 276 16.95 -14.82 -4.61
N VAL A 277 15.97 -13.94 -4.77
CA VAL A 277 16.12 -12.70 -5.57
C VAL A 277 17.09 -11.74 -4.90
N MET A 278 17.03 -11.56 -3.58
CA MET A 278 17.97 -10.68 -2.86
C MET A 278 19.44 -11.12 -3.01
N GLU A 279 19.69 -12.42 -3.19
CA GLU A 279 21.04 -12.96 -3.41
C GLU A 279 21.52 -12.87 -4.87
N GLU A 280 20.66 -12.50 -5.82
CA GLU A 280 21.06 -12.26 -7.21
C GLU A 280 22.07 -11.09 -7.28
N LEU A 281 23.08 -11.20 -8.14
CA LEU A 281 24.14 -10.19 -8.28
C LEU A 281 23.59 -8.77 -8.56
N GLU A 282 22.44 -8.70 -9.21
CA GLU A 282 21.72 -7.44 -9.51
C GLU A 282 21.27 -6.72 -8.25
N PHE A 283 20.94 -7.45 -7.16
CA PHE A 283 20.29 -6.89 -5.96
C PHE A 283 21.11 -7.05 -4.70
N LYS A 284 22.04 -8.00 -4.68
CA LYS A 284 22.87 -8.26 -3.51
C LYS A 284 23.64 -7.00 -3.10
N ASN A 285 23.45 -6.60 -1.85
CA ASN A 285 24.12 -5.42 -1.29
C ASN A 285 23.80 -4.09 -2.03
N LYS A 286 22.62 -3.99 -2.63
CA LYS A 286 22.19 -2.76 -3.35
C LYS A 286 21.33 -1.82 -2.51
N TYR A 287 20.81 -2.27 -1.37
CA TYR A 287 20.08 -1.47 -0.41
C TYR A 287 20.81 -1.37 0.92
N HIS A 288 20.65 -0.26 1.63
CA HIS A 288 21.11 -0.14 3.02
C HIS A 288 20.26 -1.01 3.94
N LYS A 289 18.93 -0.91 3.81
CA LYS A 289 18.00 -1.59 4.72
C LYS A 289 16.76 -2.08 4.00
N ILE A 290 16.34 -3.29 4.34
CA ILE A 290 15.08 -3.88 3.89
C ILE A 290 14.29 -4.32 5.12
N VAL A 291 13.07 -3.80 5.30
CA VAL A 291 12.18 -4.17 6.38
C VAL A 291 10.98 -4.92 5.82
N PHE A 292 10.77 -6.15 6.24
CA PHE A 292 9.52 -6.87 6.03
C PHE A 292 8.55 -6.48 7.15
N ALA A 293 7.64 -5.58 6.86
CA ALA A 293 6.58 -5.14 7.76
C ALA A 293 5.39 -6.10 7.64
N ILE A 294 5.24 -7.01 8.58
CA ILE A 294 4.23 -8.06 8.57
C ILE A 294 3.43 -7.97 9.87
N LEU A 295 2.17 -7.55 9.77
CA LEU A 295 1.27 -7.54 10.92
C LEU A 295 0.83 -8.97 11.22
N ASP A 296 1.01 -9.38 12.46
CA ASP A 296 0.43 -10.60 13.00
C ASP A 296 -1.01 -10.30 13.45
N ASP A 297 -1.93 -10.32 12.50
CA ASP A 297 -3.33 -10.10 12.81
C ASP A 297 -4.09 -11.43 12.89
N HIS A 298 -4.12 -12.03 14.07
CA HIS A 298 -4.93 -13.19 14.38
C HIS A 298 -6.44 -12.97 14.09
N ILE A 299 -6.88 -11.75 13.88
CA ILE A 299 -8.27 -11.35 13.62
C ILE A 299 -8.70 -11.67 12.18
N ILE A 300 -7.78 -11.64 11.22
CA ILE A 300 -8.10 -11.94 9.80
C ILE A 300 -8.37 -13.42 9.56
N GLN A 301 -7.95 -14.32 10.43
CA GLN A 301 -8.23 -15.76 10.29
C GLN A 301 -9.72 -16.09 10.46
N ILE A 302 -10.48 -15.30 11.21
CA ILE A 302 -11.91 -15.56 11.51
C ILE A 302 -12.82 -15.21 10.30
N GLY A 303 -12.41 -14.32 9.42
CA GLY A 303 -13.17 -13.93 8.22
C GLY A 303 -12.86 -14.71 6.95
N ARG A 304 -12.10 -15.83 7.05
CA ARG A 304 -11.63 -16.66 5.92
C ARG A 304 -12.20 -18.08 5.91
N ALA A 305 -13.14 -18.41 6.78
CA ALA A 305 -13.88 -19.66 6.74
C ALA A 305 -15.02 -19.62 5.72
#